data_76bca25beab733848543682b4509c56d
#
_entry.id   76bca25beab733848543682b4509c56d
#
_cell.length_a   1.000
_cell.length_b   1.000
_cell.length_c   1.000
_cell.angle_alpha   90.00
_cell.angle_beta   90.00
_cell.angle_gamma   90.00
#
_symmetry.space_group_name_H-M   'P 1'
#
loop_
_entity.id
_entity.type
_entity.pdbx_description
1 polymer ?
#
loop_
_entity_poly.entity_id
_entity_poly.type
_entity_poly.pdbx_seq_one_letter_code
_entity_poly.pdbx_strand_id
1 'polypeptide(L)'
;MKLKRMLAAVVAVLLVLVMMFTGCGISKRPAENADKDNSQSGKPEIVNIGSQQMPDDEKVAIAKGFFEGELGTKVNVIEFQAGDIRNAMIANNIDFALLGSSSAALGIANGMDVELIWIHEILGDAERLVAKNGSNINSIKDLKGKKVATPFATTTHYSLLKALELNGISERDITLLDMQMPDVYAAWQRGDIDAAYAWEPTLSNLLKNGKTIISSKDMAAKGVVTLNVEIVRREFAKKYPDIVTKYIKALNKAVVLYNQNQIEAVRTVAKALNITEEEALKQMKGSIWLTAEQQLEPAYFGTSSKKGNLAGSLKDTADFLYKQKSIVSKPKLSTFEQAVNPSYIENALK
;
A
#
# COMPACT_ATOMS: atom_id res chain seq x y z
N MET A 1 -53.19 -32.65 6.94
CA MET A 1 -52.76 -34.03 6.56
C MET A 1 -51.82 -34.06 5.34
N LYS A 2 -51.95 -33.22 4.34
CA LYS A 2 -51.08 -33.26 3.10
C LYS A 2 -49.63 -32.88 3.38
N LEU A 3 -49.32 -31.92 4.27
CA LEU A 3 -47.96 -31.45 4.54
C LEU A 3 -47.09 -32.48 5.28
N LYS A 4 -47.66 -33.30 6.19
CA LYS A 4 -46.94 -34.38 6.88
C LYS A 4 -46.58 -35.56 5.99
N ARG A 5 -47.32 -35.79 4.89
CA ARG A 5 -47.01 -36.84 3.90
C ARG A 5 -45.92 -36.44 2.92
N MET A 6 -45.76 -35.13 2.63
CA MET A 6 -44.64 -34.61 1.81
C MET A 6 -43.30 -34.62 2.54
N LEU A 7 -43.28 -34.34 3.86
CA LEU A 7 -42.06 -34.43 4.66
C LEU A 7 -41.54 -35.88 4.79
N ALA A 8 -42.42 -36.87 4.89
CA ALA A 8 -42.03 -38.27 4.99
C ALA A 8 -41.45 -38.81 3.67
N ALA A 9 -41.87 -38.30 2.51
CA ALA A 9 -41.34 -38.69 1.20
C ALA A 9 -39.92 -38.12 0.92
N VAL A 10 -39.60 -36.91 1.42
CA VAL A 10 -38.29 -36.29 1.26
C VAL A 10 -37.25 -36.95 2.17
N VAL A 11 -37.59 -37.40 3.33
CA VAL A 11 -36.69 -38.13 4.26
C VAL A 11 -36.39 -39.55 3.74
N ALA A 12 -37.34 -40.21 3.07
CA ALA A 12 -37.12 -41.54 2.49
C ALA A 12 -36.19 -41.53 1.27
N VAL A 13 -36.16 -40.45 0.47
CA VAL A 13 -35.27 -40.30 -0.69
C VAL A 13 -33.85 -39.99 -0.25
N LEU A 14 -33.63 -39.29 0.86
CA LEU A 14 -32.30 -38.98 1.40
C LEU A 14 -31.63 -40.20 2.07
N LEU A 15 -32.37 -41.18 2.54
CA LEU A 15 -31.85 -42.42 3.16
C LEU A 15 -31.43 -43.49 2.15
N VAL A 16 -31.89 -43.43 0.92
CA VAL A 16 -31.52 -44.40 -0.17
C VAL A 16 -30.21 -44.00 -0.85
N LEU A 17 -29.76 -42.73 -0.77
CA LEU A 17 -28.50 -42.24 -1.38
C LEU A 17 -27.26 -42.51 -0.52
N VAL A 18 -27.37 -43.00 0.72
CA VAL A 18 -26.22 -43.26 1.62
C VAL A 18 -25.74 -44.71 1.57
N MET A 19 -26.46 -45.64 0.89
CA MET A 19 -26.11 -47.08 0.89
C MET A 19 -25.41 -47.59 -0.38
N MET A 20 -24.86 -46.75 -1.23
CA MET A 20 -24.14 -47.21 -2.46
C MET A 20 -22.63 -46.92 -2.50
N PHE A 21 -22.00 -46.68 -1.35
CA PHE A 21 -20.52 -46.57 -1.30
C PHE A 21 -19.92 -47.43 -0.18
N THR A 22 -20.19 -48.72 -0.18
CA THR A 22 -19.38 -49.70 0.57
C THR A 22 -19.06 -50.85 -0.36
N GLY A 23 -17.93 -50.80 -1.01
CA GLY A 23 -17.38 -51.87 -1.87
C GLY A 23 -15.86 -51.95 -1.70
N CYS A 24 -15.44 -52.95 -0.95
CA CYS A 24 -14.11 -53.36 -0.56
C CYS A 24 -12.96 -53.22 -1.58
N GLY A 25 -11.77 -52.97 -1.03
CA GLY A 25 -10.51 -53.19 -1.72
C GLY A 25 -9.34 -52.89 -0.78
N ILE A 26 -9.11 -53.74 0.24
CA ILE A 26 -7.87 -53.70 1.07
C ILE A 26 -6.75 -54.32 0.23
N SER A 27 -5.88 -53.46 -0.30
CA SER A 27 -4.57 -53.88 -0.79
C SER A 27 -3.50 -53.18 0.04
N LYS A 28 -2.83 -53.93 0.94
CA LYS A 28 -1.66 -53.48 1.67
C LYS A 28 -0.53 -53.20 0.68
N ARG A 29 -0.07 -51.94 0.62
CA ARG A 29 1.27 -51.60 0.11
C ARG A 29 2.12 -51.10 1.28
N PRO A 30 3.43 -51.38 1.26
CA PRO A 30 4.33 -51.04 2.36
C PRO A 30 4.52 -49.54 2.51
N ALA A 31 4.66 -49.08 3.73
CA ALA A 31 5.06 -47.72 4.04
C ALA A 31 6.49 -47.49 3.48
N GLU A 32 6.57 -46.73 2.43
CA GLU A 32 7.82 -46.15 1.95
C GLU A 32 7.91 -44.72 2.48
N ASN A 33 8.94 -44.47 3.24
CA ASN A 33 9.33 -43.18 3.75
C ASN A 33 9.36 -42.16 2.63
N ALA A 34 8.56 -41.12 2.77
CA ALA A 34 8.64 -39.95 1.92
C ALA A 34 8.74 -38.67 2.76
N ASP A 35 9.79 -38.61 3.58
CA ASP A 35 10.46 -37.32 3.85
C ASP A 35 11.32 -37.03 2.62
N LYS A 36 10.72 -36.44 1.62
CA LYS A 36 11.42 -35.65 0.62
C LYS A 36 10.93 -34.23 0.78
N ASP A 37 11.71 -33.47 1.52
CA ASP A 37 11.85 -32.04 1.42
C ASP A 37 12.03 -31.70 -0.07
N ASN A 38 10.93 -31.52 -0.78
CA ASN A 38 10.92 -31.16 -2.19
C ASN A 38 10.81 -29.63 -2.27
N SER A 39 11.88 -28.95 -1.84
CA SER A 39 12.12 -27.54 -2.16
C SER A 39 12.41 -27.37 -3.66
N GLN A 40 11.52 -27.83 -4.51
CA GLN A 40 11.44 -27.34 -5.86
C GLN A 40 10.70 -25.99 -5.82
N SER A 41 11.46 -24.91 -5.70
CA SER A 41 11.00 -23.55 -5.94
C SER A 41 10.63 -23.39 -7.42
N GLY A 42 9.49 -23.97 -7.80
CA GLY A 42 8.87 -23.66 -9.09
C GLY A 42 8.52 -22.17 -9.11
N LYS A 43 8.69 -21.52 -10.27
CA LYS A 43 8.19 -20.16 -10.44
C LYS A 43 6.65 -20.16 -10.33
N PRO A 44 6.02 -19.09 -9.78
CA PRO A 44 4.58 -18.94 -9.86
C PRO A 44 4.15 -18.80 -11.34
N GLU A 45 2.98 -19.30 -11.70
CA GLU A 45 2.44 -19.13 -13.05
C GLU A 45 2.13 -17.65 -13.36
N ILE A 46 1.70 -16.91 -12.34
CA ILE A 46 1.36 -15.50 -12.42
C ILE A 46 1.72 -14.82 -11.09
N VAL A 47 2.15 -13.57 -11.16
CA VAL A 47 2.35 -12.67 -10.01
C VAL A 47 1.31 -11.57 -10.09
N ASN A 48 0.50 -11.42 -9.03
CA ASN A 48 -0.52 -10.39 -8.95
C ASN A 48 0.01 -9.19 -8.16
N ILE A 49 0.08 -8.04 -8.81
CA ILE A 49 0.58 -6.78 -8.24
C ILE A 49 -0.61 -5.83 -8.05
N GLY A 50 -0.84 -5.40 -6.83
CA GLY A 50 -1.76 -4.32 -6.52
C GLY A 50 -1.05 -2.98 -6.64
N SER A 51 -1.48 -2.15 -7.58
CA SER A 51 -0.88 -0.85 -7.92
C SER A 51 -1.87 0.29 -7.71
N GLN A 52 -1.35 1.51 -7.68
CA GLN A 52 -2.13 2.75 -7.69
C GLN A 52 -1.71 3.63 -8.87
N GLN A 53 -2.60 4.54 -9.29
CA GLN A 53 -2.29 5.51 -10.36
C GLN A 53 -1.47 6.68 -9.81
N MET A 54 -0.17 6.43 -9.62
CA MET A 54 0.78 7.39 -9.06
C MET A 54 2.03 7.50 -9.93
N PRO A 55 2.69 8.67 -9.94
CA PRO A 55 3.90 8.91 -10.73
C PRO A 55 5.17 8.47 -9.98
N ASP A 56 5.32 7.17 -9.74
CA ASP A 56 6.36 6.55 -8.93
C ASP A 56 7.25 5.56 -9.71
N ASP A 57 8.17 4.91 -9.02
CA ASP A 57 9.09 3.91 -9.58
C ASP A 57 8.35 2.65 -10.03
N GLU A 58 7.27 2.25 -9.34
CA GLU A 58 6.44 1.12 -9.75
C GLU A 58 5.78 1.39 -11.10
N LYS A 59 5.25 2.60 -11.32
CA LYS A 59 4.65 2.98 -12.61
C LYS A 59 5.68 2.94 -13.75
N VAL A 60 6.92 3.35 -13.47
CA VAL A 60 8.03 3.22 -14.43
C VAL A 60 8.31 1.74 -14.71
N ALA A 61 8.42 0.90 -13.66
CA ALA A 61 8.73 -0.53 -13.79
C ALA A 61 7.65 -1.27 -14.59
N ILE A 62 6.37 -1.00 -14.33
CA ILE A 62 5.23 -1.54 -15.07
C ILE A 62 5.30 -1.12 -16.54
N ALA A 63 5.39 0.19 -16.81
CA ALA A 63 5.33 0.71 -18.17
C ALA A 63 6.54 0.33 -19.04
N LYS A 64 7.68 0.02 -18.42
CA LYS A 64 8.91 -0.47 -19.09
C LYS A 64 8.96 -2.00 -19.19
N GLY A 65 8.01 -2.75 -18.61
CA GLY A 65 8.04 -4.21 -18.57
C GLY A 65 9.19 -4.79 -17.75
N PHE A 66 9.66 -4.05 -16.73
CA PHE A 66 10.79 -4.50 -15.91
C PHE A 66 10.40 -5.69 -15.04
N PHE A 67 9.15 -5.76 -14.59
CA PHE A 67 8.69 -6.89 -13.79
C PHE A 67 8.70 -8.19 -14.61
N GLU A 68 8.07 -8.21 -15.78
CA GLU A 68 8.06 -9.40 -16.66
C GLU A 68 9.48 -9.81 -17.03
N GLY A 69 10.35 -8.83 -17.34
CA GLY A 69 11.74 -9.06 -17.71
C GLY A 69 12.56 -9.71 -16.58
N GLU A 70 12.41 -9.26 -15.33
CA GLU A 70 13.15 -9.79 -14.19
C GLU A 70 12.54 -11.10 -13.65
N LEU A 71 11.22 -11.14 -13.47
CA LEU A 71 10.56 -12.29 -12.86
C LEU A 71 10.55 -13.51 -13.79
N GLY A 72 10.49 -13.26 -15.11
CA GLY A 72 10.41 -14.31 -16.13
C GLY A 72 9.15 -15.16 -15.98
N THR A 73 8.05 -14.56 -15.52
CA THR A 73 6.72 -15.14 -15.40
C THR A 73 5.67 -14.08 -15.77
N LYS A 74 4.42 -14.47 -15.89
CA LYS A 74 3.32 -13.53 -16.15
C LYS A 74 3.11 -12.60 -14.98
N VAL A 75 2.88 -11.32 -15.26
CA VAL A 75 2.52 -10.31 -14.28
C VAL A 75 1.11 -9.82 -14.57
N ASN A 76 0.28 -9.75 -13.53
CA ASN A 76 -1.05 -9.19 -13.57
C ASN A 76 -1.10 -7.98 -12.66
N VAL A 77 -1.18 -6.79 -13.24
CA VAL A 77 -1.27 -5.53 -12.49
C VAL A 77 -2.73 -5.16 -12.33
N ILE A 78 -3.16 -4.96 -11.09
CA ILE A 78 -4.53 -4.61 -10.72
C ILE A 78 -4.47 -3.24 -10.03
N GLU A 79 -5.14 -2.26 -10.60
CA GLU A 79 -5.19 -0.91 -10.04
C GLU A 79 -6.30 -0.79 -8.99
N PHE A 80 -5.95 -0.19 -7.85
CA PHE A 80 -6.84 0.01 -6.71
C PHE A 80 -6.87 1.46 -6.24
N GLN A 81 -7.93 1.82 -5.54
CA GLN A 81 -7.92 2.97 -4.65
C GLN A 81 -7.23 2.62 -3.32
N ALA A 82 -6.70 3.63 -2.60
CA ALA A 82 -5.82 3.44 -1.44
C ALA A 82 -6.37 2.48 -0.36
N GLY A 83 -7.66 2.52 -0.05
CA GLY A 83 -8.28 1.64 0.95
C GLY A 83 -8.48 0.21 0.45
N ASP A 84 -8.80 0.06 -0.82
CA ASP A 84 -9.17 -1.24 -1.41
C ASP A 84 -7.96 -2.15 -1.59
N ILE A 85 -6.78 -1.60 -1.89
CA ILE A 85 -5.55 -2.37 -2.07
C ILE A 85 -5.16 -3.12 -0.79
N ARG A 86 -5.32 -2.50 0.40
CA ARG A 86 -5.11 -3.18 1.69
C ARG A 86 -6.10 -4.33 1.88
N ASN A 87 -7.36 -4.13 1.53
CA ASN A 87 -8.40 -5.17 1.62
C ASN A 87 -8.10 -6.34 0.66
N ALA A 88 -7.63 -6.05 -0.56
CA ALA A 88 -7.21 -7.07 -1.52
C ALA A 88 -6.02 -7.90 -1.00
N MET A 89 -5.04 -7.27 -0.33
CA MET A 89 -3.92 -7.96 0.32
C MET A 89 -4.40 -8.87 1.46
N ILE A 90 -5.28 -8.38 2.34
CA ILE A 90 -5.86 -9.18 3.45
C ILE A 90 -6.65 -10.38 2.90
N ALA A 91 -7.34 -10.20 1.77
CA ALA A 91 -8.11 -11.25 1.11
C ALA A 91 -7.23 -12.24 0.30
N ASN A 92 -5.92 -12.06 0.25
CA ASN A 92 -4.95 -12.83 -0.56
C ASN A 92 -5.23 -12.80 -2.08
N ASN A 93 -5.84 -11.73 -2.57
CA ASN A 93 -6.14 -11.56 -4.01
C ASN A 93 -4.94 -11.03 -4.81
N ILE A 94 -3.93 -10.49 -4.12
CA ILE A 94 -2.69 -9.96 -4.69
C ILE A 94 -1.49 -10.47 -3.90
N ASP A 95 -0.32 -10.53 -4.55
CA ASP A 95 0.92 -11.02 -3.96
C ASP A 95 1.79 -9.87 -3.45
N PHE A 96 1.82 -8.77 -4.19
CA PHE A 96 2.53 -7.52 -3.89
C PHE A 96 1.55 -6.36 -3.85
N ALA A 97 1.86 -5.34 -3.04
CA ALA A 97 1.04 -4.14 -2.97
C ALA A 97 1.83 -2.90 -2.56
N LEU A 98 1.65 -1.82 -3.34
CA LEU A 98 2.07 -0.47 -2.98
C LEU A 98 1.06 0.17 -2.03
N LEU A 99 1.49 0.52 -0.82
CA LEU A 99 0.67 1.18 0.21
C LEU A 99 1.37 2.42 0.79
N GLY A 100 0.58 3.38 1.23
CA GLY A 100 1.09 4.40 2.17
C GLY A 100 1.48 3.77 3.51
N SER A 101 2.56 4.25 4.14
CA SER A 101 3.12 3.73 5.40
C SER A 101 2.08 3.67 6.53
N SER A 102 1.14 4.61 6.58
CA SER A 102 0.05 4.59 7.57
C SER A 102 -0.92 3.44 7.36
N SER A 103 -1.27 3.14 6.10
CA SER A 103 -2.12 2.00 5.74
C SER A 103 -1.41 0.67 6.02
N ALA A 104 -0.10 0.58 5.72
CA ALA A 104 0.73 -0.58 6.05
C ALA A 104 0.81 -0.79 7.57
N ALA A 105 1.10 0.28 8.34
CA ALA A 105 1.16 0.23 9.80
C ALA A 105 -0.16 -0.22 10.42
N LEU A 106 -1.30 0.27 9.91
CA LEU A 106 -2.63 -0.16 10.35
C LEU A 106 -2.87 -1.65 10.06
N GLY A 107 -2.57 -2.09 8.84
CA GLY A 107 -2.75 -3.49 8.44
C GLY A 107 -1.89 -4.44 9.28
N ILE A 108 -0.60 -4.16 9.40
CA ILE A 108 0.35 -4.96 10.18
C ILE A 108 -0.06 -5.03 11.66
N ALA A 109 -0.45 -3.90 12.26
CA ALA A 109 -0.89 -3.84 13.65
C ALA A 109 -2.18 -4.66 13.90
N ASN A 110 -3.05 -4.79 12.90
CA ASN A 110 -4.27 -5.59 12.94
C ASN A 110 -4.06 -7.03 12.43
N GLY A 111 -2.81 -7.50 12.24
CA GLY A 111 -2.49 -8.89 11.95
C GLY A 111 -2.42 -9.24 10.46
N MET A 112 -2.29 -8.27 9.55
CA MET A 112 -2.01 -8.54 8.15
C MET A 112 -0.63 -9.22 8.02
N ASP A 113 -0.59 -10.45 7.49
CA ASP A 113 0.60 -11.28 7.42
C ASP A 113 1.43 -11.00 6.15
N VAL A 114 2.25 -9.96 6.25
CA VAL A 114 3.06 -9.45 5.15
C VAL A 114 4.50 -9.18 5.57
N GLU A 115 5.37 -9.00 4.59
CA GLU A 115 6.69 -8.40 4.74
C GLU A 115 6.76 -7.10 3.96
N LEU A 116 7.32 -6.06 4.58
CA LEU A 116 7.63 -4.78 3.96
C LEU A 116 9.03 -4.88 3.38
N ILE A 117 9.17 -4.64 2.07
CA ILE A 117 10.34 -5.02 1.29
C ILE A 117 10.98 -3.89 0.48
N TRP A 118 10.29 -2.74 0.32
CA TRP A 118 10.78 -1.60 -0.46
C TRP A 118 10.14 -0.30 0.01
N ILE A 119 10.84 0.82 -0.18
CA ILE A 119 10.29 2.19 -0.10
C ILE A 119 10.26 2.73 -1.53
N HIS A 120 9.06 2.97 -2.06
CA HIS A 120 8.90 3.59 -3.38
C HIS A 120 9.33 5.04 -3.34
N GLU A 121 8.89 5.75 -2.29
CA GLU A 121 9.19 7.16 -2.13
C GLU A 121 9.02 7.65 -0.69
N ILE A 122 9.79 8.67 -0.35
CA ILE A 122 9.54 9.53 0.82
C ILE A 122 8.64 10.66 0.33
N LEU A 123 7.46 10.76 0.93
CA LEU A 123 6.45 11.72 0.53
C LEU A 123 6.83 13.13 0.93
N GLY A 124 6.74 14.03 -0.03
CA GLY A 124 7.11 15.42 0.13
C GLY A 124 6.01 16.36 -0.39
N ASP A 125 6.34 17.13 -1.40
CA ASP A 125 5.40 18.06 -2.04
C ASP A 125 4.35 17.37 -2.93
N ALA A 126 4.46 16.04 -3.15
CA ALA A 126 3.45 15.22 -3.82
C ALA A 126 2.18 15.00 -3.00
N GLU A 127 2.23 15.28 -1.69
CA GLU A 127 1.06 15.29 -0.80
C GLU A 127 0.92 16.65 -0.12
N ARG A 128 -0.25 17.28 -0.22
CA ARG A 128 -0.50 18.61 0.37
C ARG A 128 -1.93 18.75 0.87
N LEU A 129 -2.06 19.51 1.96
CA LEU A 129 -3.32 20.10 2.35
C LEU A 129 -3.53 21.36 1.50
N VAL A 130 -4.59 21.36 0.70
CA VAL A 130 -4.98 22.46 -0.18
C VAL A 130 -6.28 23.07 0.31
N ALA A 131 -6.32 24.38 0.45
CA ALA A 131 -7.53 25.16 0.72
C ALA A 131 -8.09 25.76 -0.56
N LYS A 132 -9.41 25.69 -0.75
CA LYS A 132 -10.09 26.26 -1.90
C LYS A 132 -9.98 27.79 -1.88
N ASN A 133 -9.76 28.41 -3.02
CA ASN A 133 -9.77 29.87 -3.13
C ASN A 133 -11.12 30.43 -2.67
N GLY A 134 -11.09 31.46 -1.84
CA GLY A 134 -12.30 32.04 -1.24
C GLY A 134 -12.80 31.37 0.05
N SER A 135 -12.18 30.26 0.50
CA SER A 135 -12.56 29.57 1.76
C SER A 135 -12.14 30.32 3.04
N ASN A 136 -11.31 31.38 2.93
CA ASN A 136 -10.69 32.12 4.04
C ASN A 136 -9.79 31.24 4.93
N ILE A 137 -9.19 30.18 4.39
CA ILE A 137 -8.22 29.33 5.08
C ILE A 137 -6.82 29.75 4.63
N ASN A 138 -5.98 30.24 5.55
CA ASN A 138 -4.59 30.67 5.31
C ASN A 138 -3.58 29.86 6.14
N SER A 139 -4.06 29.14 7.14
CA SER A 139 -3.26 28.33 8.06
C SER A 139 -4.06 27.13 8.56
N ILE A 140 -3.38 26.20 9.24
CA ILE A 140 -4.06 25.07 9.91
C ILE A 140 -5.11 25.54 10.92
N LYS A 141 -4.88 26.67 11.59
CA LYS A 141 -5.81 27.22 12.58
C LYS A 141 -7.16 27.64 11.98
N ASP A 142 -7.17 28.01 10.72
CA ASP A 142 -8.40 28.45 10.01
C ASP A 142 -9.28 27.28 9.58
N LEU A 143 -8.85 26.04 9.81
CA LEU A 143 -9.64 24.83 9.53
C LEU A 143 -10.83 24.65 10.49
N LYS A 144 -10.85 25.34 11.64
CA LYS A 144 -11.96 25.22 12.61
C LYS A 144 -13.30 25.54 11.94
N GLY A 145 -14.27 24.62 12.09
CA GLY A 145 -15.59 24.71 11.47
C GLY A 145 -15.64 24.45 9.96
N LYS A 146 -14.51 24.08 9.34
CA LYS A 146 -14.42 23.82 7.91
C LYS A 146 -14.64 22.36 7.56
N LYS A 147 -15.07 22.10 6.34
CA LYS A 147 -15.19 20.75 5.76
C LYS A 147 -13.89 20.38 5.07
N VAL A 148 -13.20 19.37 5.61
CA VAL A 148 -11.90 18.90 5.12
C VAL A 148 -12.02 17.45 4.70
N ALA A 149 -11.63 17.13 3.47
CA ALA A 149 -11.73 15.78 2.92
C ALA A 149 -10.33 15.13 2.77
N THR A 150 -10.26 13.84 3.03
CA THR A 150 -9.12 12.96 2.73
C THR A 150 -9.55 11.51 2.90
N PRO A 151 -8.95 10.52 2.19
CA PRO A 151 -9.24 9.11 2.47
C PRO A 151 -8.68 8.70 3.83
N PHE A 152 -9.49 8.02 4.64
CA PHE A 152 -9.09 7.60 5.98
C PHE A 152 -8.05 6.47 5.96
N ALA A 153 -7.27 6.39 7.04
CA ALA A 153 -6.20 5.42 7.22
C ALA A 153 -5.08 5.48 6.15
N THR A 154 -4.90 6.66 5.53
CA THR A 154 -3.82 6.97 4.58
C THR A 154 -2.77 7.88 5.20
N THR A 155 -1.68 8.13 4.48
CA THR A 155 -0.62 9.08 4.84
C THR A 155 -1.14 10.50 4.96
N THR A 156 -2.04 10.92 4.06
CA THR A 156 -2.68 12.25 4.10
C THR A 156 -3.59 12.42 5.30
N HIS A 157 -4.34 11.39 5.69
CA HIS A 157 -5.16 11.41 6.91
C HIS A 157 -4.27 11.54 8.16
N TYR A 158 -3.21 10.73 8.25
CA TYR A 158 -2.24 10.80 9.34
C TYR A 158 -1.59 12.18 9.43
N SER A 159 -1.10 12.71 8.29
CA SER A 159 -0.47 14.03 8.22
C SER A 159 -1.43 15.15 8.62
N LEU A 160 -2.71 15.09 8.19
CA LEU A 160 -3.74 16.05 8.59
C LEU A 160 -3.97 16.04 10.11
N LEU A 161 -4.20 14.86 10.69
CA LEU A 161 -4.45 14.74 12.14
C LEU A 161 -3.23 15.20 12.95
N LYS A 162 -2.01 14.87 12.51
CA LYS A 162 -0.77 15.39 13.13
C LYS A 162 -0.63 16.90 12.97
N ALA A 163 -1.00 17.48 11.83
CA ALA A 163 -0.99 18.94 11.65
C ALA A 163 -1.99 19.63 12.58
N LEU A 164 -3.18 19.06 12.78
CA LEU A 164 -4.15 19.57 13.75
C LEU A 164 -3.58 19.49 15.19
N GLU A 165 -3.05 18.31 15.60
CA GLU A 165 -2.45 18.10 16.92
C GLU A 165 -1.35 19.12 17.23
N LEU A 166 -0.41 19.31 16.30
CA LEU A 166 0.70 20.26 16.42
C LEU A 166 0.26 21.74 16.54
N ASN A 167 -0.97 22.05 16.09
CA ASN A 167 -1.55 23.39 16.18
C ASN A 167 -2.60 23.53 17.30
N GLY A 168 -2.77 22.51 18.17
CA GLY A 168 -3.71 22.51 19.26
C GLY A 168 -5.19 22.50 18.83
N ILE A 169 -5.48 21.91 17.66
CA ILE A 169 -6.83 21.78 17.11
C ILE A 169 -7.28 20.32 17.27
N SER A 170 -8.49 20.13 17.79
CA SER A 170 -9.11 18.82 17.85
C SER A 170 -9.70 18.45 16.49
N GLU A 171 -9.65 17.16 16.13
CA GLU A 171 -10.39 16.63 14.98
C GLU A 171 -11.89 17.01 15.01
N ARG A 172 -12.46 17.14 16.22
CA ARG A 172 -13.87 17.54 16.43
C ARG A 172 -14.14 19.00 16.10
N ASP A 173 -13.11 19.83 15.96
CA ASP A 173 -13.24 21.24 15.60
C ASP A 173 -13.42 21.43 14.09
N ILE A 174 -13.30 20.37 13.29
CA ILE A 174 -13.50 20.36 11.84
C ILE A 174 -14.58 19.35 11.45
N THR A 175 -15.14 19.48 10.27
CA THR A 175 -15.96 18.43 9.64
C THR A 175 -15.04 17.61 8.74
N LEU A 176 -14.49 16.52 9.28
CA LEU A 176 -13.61 15.63 8.54
C LEU A 176 -14.43 14.62 7.73
N LEU A 177 -14.13 14.49 6.43
CA LEU A 177 -14.88 13.67 5.48
C LEU A 177 -13.98 12.61 4.87
N ASP A 178 -14.39 11.34 5.03
CA ASP A 178 -13.73 10.19 4.39
C ASP A 178 -14.18 10.10 2.94
N MET A 179 -13.27 10.40 2.00
CA MET A 179 -13.56 10.38 0.57
C MET A 179 -12.34 9.85 -0.19
N GLN A 180 -12.56 8.97 -1.16
CA GLN A 180 -11.51 8.57 -2.11
C GLN A 180 -11.16 9.73 -3.04
N MET A 181 -9.95 9.74 -3.62
CA MET A 181 -9.45 10.88 -4.43
C MET A 181 -10.38 11.33 -5.56
N PRO A 182 -11.04 10.44 -6.32
CA PRO A 182 -12.03 10.87 -7.32
C PRO A 182 -13.23 11.64 -6.71
N ASP A 183 -13.71 11.18 -5.53
CA ASP A 183 -14.82 11.81 -4.82
C ASP A 183 -14.42 13.14 -4.20
N VAL A 184 -13.17 13.23 -3.68
CA VAL A 184 -12.57 14.51 -3.23
C VAL A 184 -12.59 15.52 -4.35
N TYR A 185 -12.14 15.14 -5.56
CA TYR A 185 -12.16 16.05 -6.71
C TYR A 185 -13.57 16.47 -7.11
N ALA A 186 -14.51 15.52 -7.15
CA ALA A 186 -15.91 15.83 -7.46
C ALA A 186 -16.56 16.76 -6.42
N ALA A 187 -16.35 16.53 -5.13
CA ALA A 187 -16.84 17.38 -4.04
C ALA A 187 -16.19 18.78 -4.07
N TRP A 188 -14.89 18.85 -4.41
CA TRP A 188 -14.19 20.11 -4.62
C TRP A 188 -14.80 20.94 -5.74
N GLN A 189 -15.09 20.31 -6.88
CA GLN A 189 -15.72 20.97 -8.03
C GLN A 189 -17.08 21.60 -7.67
N ARG A 190 -17.93 20.86 -6.96
CA ARG A 190 -19.25 21.33 -6.51
C ARG A 190 -19.19 22.38 -5.39
N GLY A 191 -18.04 22.51 -4.70
CA GLY A 191 -17.91 23.40 -3.54
C GLY A 191 -18.46 22.80 -2.25
N ASP A 192 -18.55 21.49 -2.15
CA ASP A 192 -19.05 20.79 -0.97
C ASP A 192 -18.01 20.73 0.16
N ILE A 193 -16.71 20.95 -0.16
CA ILE A 193 -15.59 20.95 0.78
C ILE A 193 -14.76 22.22 0.68
N ASP A 194 -14.18 22.67 1.80
CA ASP A 194 -13.38 23.88 1.92
C ASP A 194 -11.88 23.61 1.71
N ALA A 195 -11.42 22.43 2.09
CA ALA A 195 -10.03 21.98 1.97
C ALA A 195 -9.96 20.47 1.75
N ALA A 196 -8.83 20.00 1.22
CA ALA A 196 -8.53 18.59 1.11
C ALA A 196 -7.04 18.33 1.30
N TYR A 197 -6.69 17.25 2.01
CA TYR A 197 -5.33 16.71 1.98
C TYR A 197 -5.29 15.63 0.91
N ALA A 198 -4.53 15.87 -0.15
CA ALA A 198 -4.56 15.06 -1.35
C ALA A 198 -3.16 14.81 -1.90
N TRP A 199 -3.05 13.79 -2.76
CA TRP A 199 -1.85 13.42 -3.52
C TRP A 199 -2.10 13.51 -5.02
N GLU A 200 -1.03 13.37 -5.80
CA GLU A 200 -1.09 13.40 -7.25
C GLU A 200 -1.82 12.15 -7.83
N PRO A 201 -2.52 12.26 -8.95
CA PRO A 201 -2.71 13.48 -9.77
C PRO A 201 -3.83 14.41 -9.30
N THR A 202 -4.64 14.03 -8.29
CA THR A 202 -5.75 14.84 -7.77
C THR A 202 -5.27 16.18 -7.24
N LEU A 203 -4.14 16.19 -6.51
CA LEU A 203 -3.53 17.40 -5.96
C LEU A 203 -3.33 18.50 -7.03
N SER A 204 -2.74 18.16 -8.17
CA SER A 204 -2.55 19.12 -9.27
C SER A 204 -3.86 19.73 -9.78
N ASN A 205 -4.95 18.97 -9.77
CA ASN A 205 -6.27 19.47 -10.15
C ASN A 205 -6.86 20.41 -9.09
N LEU A 206 -6.67 20.13 -7.80
CA LEU A 206 -7.13 21.02 -6.72
C LEU A 206 -6.37 22.35 -6.74
N LEU A 207 -5.08 22.34 -7.05
CA LEU A 207 -4.22 23.52 -7.11
C LEU A 207 -4.59 24.50 -8.23
N LYS A 208 -5.41 24.09 -9.22
CA LYS A 208 -5.90 25.01 -10.27
C LYS A 208 -6.76 26.14 -9.70
N ASN A 209 -7.47 25.91 -8.58
CA ASN A 209 -8.29 26.91 -7.90
C ASN A 209 -8.16 26.85 -6.36
N GLY A 210 -7.02 26.37 -5.88
CA GLY A 210 -6.68 26.28 -4.46
C GLY A 210 -5.25 26.70 -4.18
N LYS A 211 -4.91 26.79 -2.91
CA LYS A 211 -3.56 27.08 -2.44
C LYS A 211 -3.11 26.08 -1.40
N THR A 212 -1.83 25.76 -1.43
CA THR A 212 -1.19 24.89 -0.42
C THR A 212 -1.21 25.58 0.95
N ILE A 213 -1.61 24.85 1.99
CA ILE A 213 -1.55 25.27 3.40
C ILE A 213 -0.33 24.62 4.08
N ILE A 214 -0.11 23.32 3.83
CA ILE A 214 1.04 22.57 4.33
C ILE A 214 1.28 21.37 3.42
N SER A 215 2.52 20.92 3.28
CA SER A 215 2.89 19.72 2.54
C SER A 215 3.40 18.61 3.47
N SER A 216 3.47 17.36 2.99
CA SER A 216 4.12 16.28 3.72
C SER A 216 5.62 16.54 3.93
N LYS A 217 6.27 17.35 3.06
CA LYS A 217 7.63 17.86 3.29
C LYS A 217 7.70 18.77 4.52
N ASP A 218 6.74 19.69 4.68
CA ASP A 218 6.67 20.57 5.87
C ASP A 218 6.38 19.76 7.13
N MET A 219 5.59 18.67 7.01
CA MET A 219 5.31 17.75 8.11
C MET A 219 6.54 16.92 8.47
N ALA A 220 7.32 16.46 7.48
CA ALA A 220 8.58 15.74 7.70
C ALA A 220 9.60 16.61 8.48
N ALA A 221 9.69 17.91 8.18
CA ALA A 221 10.51 18.86 8.96
C ALA A 221 10.08 19.01 10.42
N LYS A 222 8.86 18.58 10.76
CA LYS A 222 8.31 18.53 12.13
C LYS A 222 8.35 17.12 12.75
N GLY A 223 9.07 16.18 12.11
CA GLY A 223 9.21 14.79 12.57
C GLY A 223 8.07 13.85 12.14
N VAL A 224 7.17 14.29 11.26
CA VAL A 224 6.07 13.46 10.73
C VAL A 224 6.42 13.03 9.32
N VAL A 225 7.17 11.93 9.19
CA VAL A 225 7.60 11.38 7.90
C VAL A 225 6.58 10.35 7.42
N THR A 226 6.16 10.47 6.17
CA THR A 226 5.28 9.52 5.48
C THR A 226 5.98 8.96 4.24
N LEU A 227 5.68 7.70 3.92
CA LEU A 227 6.32 6.92 2.87
C LEU A 227 5.25 6.20 2.06
N ASN A 228 5.55 5.90 0.81
CA ASN A 228 4.92 4.79 0.09
C ASN A 228 5.85 3.58 0.13
N VAL A 229 5.30 2.43 0.45
CA VAL A 229 6.06 1.20 0.70
C VAL A 229 5.46 0.04 -0.07
N GLU A 230 6.32 -0.91 -0.45
CA GLU A 230 5.92 -2.19 -1.01
C GLU A 230 5.82 -3.24 0.09
N ILE A 231 4.72 -3.96 0.08
CA ILE A 231 4.54 -5.15 0.91
C ILE A 231 4.32 -6.38 0.05
N VAL A 232 4.76 -7.52 0.55
CA VAL A 232 4.54 -8.83 -0.07
C VAL A 232 3.84 -9.77 0.92
N ARG A 233 2.92 -10.59 0.46
CA ARG A 233 2.32 -11.65 1.28
C ARG A 233 3.42 -12.58 1.82
N ARG A 234 3.47 -12.80 3.14
CA ARG A 234 4.53 -13.61 3.77
C ARG A 234 4.57 -15.03 3.24
N GLU A 235 3.42 -15.66 3.02
CA GLU A 235 3.34 -17.00 2.42
C GLU A 235 3.95 -17.04 1.01
N PHE A 236 3.66 -16.01 0.18
CA PHE A 236 4.24 -15.89 -1.15
C PHE A 236 5.76 -15.69 -1.07
N ALA A 237 6.21 -14.78 -0.21
CA ALA A 237 7.64 -14.50 -0.01
C ALA A 237 8.42 -15.72 0.46
N LYS A 238 7.86 -16.51 1.39
CA LYS A 238 8.44 -17.77 1.86
C LYS A 238 8.53 -18.82 0.74
N LYS A 239 7.52 -18.88 -0.12
CA LYS A 239 7.47 -19.86 -1.22
C LYS A 239 8.36 -19.48 -2.39
N TYR A 240 8.48 -18.18 -2.68
CA TYR A 240 9.16 -17.66 -3.87
C TYR A 240 10.15 -16.52 -3.54
N PRO A 241 11.15 -16.72 -2.65
CA PRO A 241 12.05 -15.65 -2.21
C PRO A 241 12.87 -15.05 -3.35
N ASP A 242 13.20 -15.85 -4.37
CA ASP A 242 13.91 -15.37 -5.56
C ASP A 242 13.06 -14.42 -6.41
N ILE A 243 11.73 -14.65 -6.46
CA ILE A 243 10.79 -13.77 -7.15
C ILE A 243 10.73 -12.41 -6.44
N VAL A 244 10.70 -12.40 -5.09
CA VAL A 244 10.73 -11.16 -4.32
C VAL A 244 12.03 -10.38 -4.58
N THR A 245 13.19 -11.06 -4.57
CA THR A 245 14.48 -10.43 -4.90
C THR A 245 14.48 -9.83 -6.31
N LYS A 246 13.93 -10.53 -7.31
CA LYS A 246 13.82 -10.05 -8.69
C LYS A 246 12.84 -8.89 -8.81
N TYR A 247 11.76 -8.91 -8.03
CA TYR A 247 10.82 -7.79 -7.95
C TYR A 247 11.52 -6.50 -7.49
N ILE A 248 12.34 -6.59 -6.44
CA ILE A 248 13.19 -5.48 -5.98
C ILE A 248 14.16 -5.01 -7.08
N LYS A 249 14.78 -5.94 -7.84
CA LYS A 249 15.65 -5.57 -8.98
C LYS A 249 14.90 -4.76 -10.03
N ALA A 250 13.65 -5.11 -10.33
CA ALA A 250 12.81 -4.38 -11.27
C ALA A 250 12.51 -2.95 -10.77
N LEU A 251 12.16 -2.78 -9.49
CA LEU A 251 11.94 -1.47 -8.88
C LEU A 251 13.21 -0.63 -8.87
N ASN A 252 14.34 -1.20 -8.45
CA ASN A 252 15.62 -0.47 -8.45
C ASN A 252 16.03 -0.03 -9.87
N LYS A 253 15.77 -0.84 -10.91
CA LYS A 253 15.99 -0.41 -12.31
C LYS A 253 15.18 0.84 -12.65
N ALA A 254 13.96 0.96 -12.16
CA ALA A 254 13.14 2.15 -12.40
C ALA A 254 13.71 3.39 -11.70
N VAL A 255 14.17 3.26 -10.45
CA VAL A 255 14.84 4.33 -9.71
C VAL A 255 16.14 4.74 -10.40
N VAL A 256 16.95 3.76 -10.81
CA VAL A 256 18.21 4.02 -11.55
C VAL A 256 17.93 4.72 -12.87
N LEU A 257 16.88 4.30 -13.62
CA LEU A 257 16.49 4.99 -14.86
C LEU A 257 16.10 6.44 -14.59
N TYR A 258 15.31 6.72 -13.54
CA TYR A 258 14.94 8.09 -13.17
C TYR A 258 16.15 8.94 -12.83
N ASN A 259 17.13 8.39 -12.12
CA ASN A 259 18.35 9.11 -11.72
C ASN A 259 19.32 9.34 -12.89
N GLN A 260 19.45 8.40 -13.81
CA GLN A 260 20.43 8.45 -14.91
C GLN A 260 19.85 9.05 -16.19
N ASN A 261 18.56 8.83 -16.46
CA ASN A 261 17.85 9.32 -17.64
C ASN A 261 16.43 9.81 -17.27
N GLN A 262 16.37 10.91 -16.53
CA GLN A 262 15.13 11.49 -16.03
C GLN A 262 14.12 11.75 -17.16
N ILE A 263 14.59 12.20 -18.34
CA ILE A 263 13.71 12.50 -19.48
C ILE A 263 12.94 11.23 -19.92
N GLU A 264 13.62 10.10 -20.01
CA GLU A 264 12.98 8.83 -20.39
C GLU A 264 11.99 8.33 -19.33
N ALA A 265 12.36 8.41 -18.05
CA ALA A 265 11.46 8.03 -16.95
C ALA A 265 10.22 8.92 -16.93
N VAL A 266 10.37 10.23 -17.05
CA VAL A 266 9.27 11.20 -17.11
C VAL A 266 8.35 10.92 -18.30
N ARG A 267 8.90 10.73 -19.49
CA ARG A 267 8.10 10.38 -20.69
C ARG A 267 7.33 9.08 -20.50
N THR A 268 7.94 8.10 -19.84
CA THR A 268 7.31 6.80 -19.54
C THR A 268 6.09 6.99 -18.64
N VAL A 269 6.25 7.73 -17.53
CA VAL A 269 5.17 8.03 -16.58
C VAL A 269 4.09 8.89 -17.24
N ALA A 270 4.48 9.95 -17.98
CA ALA A 270 3.54 10.83 -18.67
C ALA A 270 2.61 10.05 -19.61
N LYS A 271 3.18 9.12 -20.39
CA LYS A 271 2.39 8.23 -21.26
C LYS A 271 1.49 7.28 -20.48
N ALA A 272 2.00 6.68 -19.41
CA ALA A 272 1.25 5.70 -18.61
C ALA A 272 0.07 6.35 -17.88
N LEU A 273 0.22 7.58 -17.39
CA LEU A 273 -0.82 8.32 -16.67
C LEU A 273 -1.66 9.25 -17.56
N ASN A 274 -1.34 9.32 -18.87
CA ASN A 274 -2.00 10.23 -19.83
C ASN A 274 -1.97 11.70 -19.38
N ILE A 275 -0.80 12.17 -18.97
CA ILE A 275 -0.50 13.56 -18.58
C ILE A 275 0.66 14.10 -19.40
N THR A 276 0.92 15.41 -19.33
CA THR A 276 2.05 16.03 -20.02
C THR A 276 3.40 15.64 -19.34
N GLU A 277 4.51 15.69 -20.09
CA GLU A 277 5.85 15.46 -19.52
C GLU A 277 6.19 16.50 -18.43
N GLU A 278 5.70 17.73 -18.57
CA GLU A 278 5.88 18.79 -17.57
C GLU A 278 5.14 18.44 -16.25
N GLU A 279 3.89 18.01 -16.35
CA GLU A 279 3.11 17.56 -15.19
C GLU A 279 3.73 16.33 -14.53
N ALA A 280 4.12 15.33 -15.31
CA ALA A 280 4.81 14.14 -14.81
C ALA A 280 6.10 14.51 -14.05
N LEU A 281 6.95 15.33 -14.63
CA LEU A 281 8.19 15.79 -14.00
C LEU A 281 7.93 16.54 -12.68
N LYS A 282 6.92 17.42 -12.67
CA LYS A 282 6.55 18.18 -11.47
C LYS A 282 6.07 17.25 -10.36
N GLN A 283 5.23 16.27 -10.70
CA GLN A 283 4.68 15.30 -9.75
C GLN A 283 5.79 14.37 -9.21
N MET A 284 6.62 13.79 -10.08
CA MET A 284 7.74 12.91 -9.69
C MET A 284 8.75 13.61 -8.78
N LYS A 285 9.04 14.91 -9.00
CA LYS A 285 9.90 15.73 -8.12
C LYS A 285 9.28 16.06 -6.77
N GLY A 286 8.01 15.78 -6.57
CA GLY A 286 7.31 15.99 -5.30
C GLY A 286 7.70 15.02 -4.20
N SER A 287 8.43 13.95 -4.53
CA SER A 287 8.87 12.88 -3.63
C SER A 287 10.35 12.56 -3.82
N ILE A 288 10.93 11.83 -2.88
CA ILE A 288 12.33 11.36 -2.94
C ILE A 288 12.32 9.86 -3.20
N TRP A 289 12.97 9.43 -4.27
CA TRP A 289 13.14 8.02 -4.64
C TRP A 289 14.51 7.54 -4.20
N LEU A 290 14.54 6.47 -3.40
CA LEU A 290 15.76 5.91 -2.84
C LEU A 290 16.25 4.74 -3.69
N THR A 291 17.55 4.71 -4.02
CA THR A 291 18.16 3.51 -4.60
C THR A 291 18.19 2.37 -3.58
N ALA A 292 18.42 1.13 -4.05
CA ALA A 292 18.53 -0.03 -3.17
C ALA A 292 19.59 0.19 -2.08
N GLU A 293 20.73 0.79 -2.40
CA GLU A 293 21.81 1.09 -1.44
C GLU A 293 21.35 2.07 -0.37
N GLN A 294 20.67 3.16 -0.79
CA GLN A 294 20.16 4.18 0.13
C GLN A 294 19.11 3.62 1.08
N GLN A 295 18.29 2.67 0.63
CA GLN A 295 17.28 2.05 1.48
C GLN A 295 17.90 1.21 2.62
N LEU A 296 19.14 0.74 2.47
CA LEU A 296 19.86 0.01 3.52
C LEU A 296 20.53 0.94 4.56
N GLU A 297 20.36 2.25 4.45
CA GLU A 297 20.84 3.20 5.46
C GLU A 297 20.08 3.02 6.80
N PRO A 298 20.73 3.37 7.95
CA PRO A 298 20.12 3.24 9.27
C PRO A 298 18.80 3.99 9.47
N ALA A 299 18.55 5.04 8.69
CA ALA A 299 17.31 5.81 8.73
C ALA A 299 16.10 5.01 8.22
N TYR A 300 16.33 4.03 7.35
CA TYR A 300 15.31 3.25 6.63
C TYR A 300 15.33 1.77 7.06
N PHE A 301 15.55 0.85 6.13
CA PHE A 301 15.58 -0.59 6.44
C PHE A 301 16.75 -0.99 7.33
N GLY A 302 17.93 -0.36 7.16
CA GLY A 302 19.18 -0.90 7.64
C GLY A 302 19.52 -2.21 6.93
N THR A 303 20.28 -3.08 7.59
CA THR A 303 20.68 -4.38 7.08
C THR A 303 20.10 -5.52 7.92
N SER A 304 20.18 -6.77 7.43
CA SER A 304 19.76 -7.95 8.19
C SER A 304 20.53 -8.09 9.51
N SER A 305 21.81 -7.66 9.55
CA SER A 305 22.64 -7.69 10.76
C SER A 305 22.41 -6.48 11.68
N LYS A 306 21.96 -5.33 11.14
CA LYS A 306 21.72 -4.11 11.90
C LYS A 306 20.49 -3.40 11.32
N LYS A 307 19.32 -3.72 11.85
CA LYS A 307 18.06 -3.11 11.40
C LYS A 307 18.05 -1.60 11.58
N GLY A 308 17.43 -0.91 10.61
CA GLY A 308 17.24 0.53 10.63
C GLY A 308 15.98 0.96 11.39
N ASN A 309 15.63 2.22 11.25
CA ASN A 309 14.55 2.86 12.03
C ASN A 309 13.14 2.71 11.42
N LEU A 310 13.00 2.07 10.25
CA LEU A 310 11.70 1.97 9.56
C LEU A 310 10.63 1.32 10.44
N ALA A 311 10.97 0.24 11.17
CA ALA A 311 10.05 -0.40 12.10
C ALA A 311 9.60 0.54 13.23
N GLY A 312 10.51 1.38 13.74
CA GLY A 312 10.21 2.42 14.73
C GLY A 312 9.21 3.45 14.18
N SER A 313 9.44 3.96 12.97
CA SER A 313 8.55 4.93 12.32
C SER A 313 7.14 4.38 12.08
N LEU A 314 7.03 3.10 11.66
CA LEU A 314 5.74 2.42 11.53
C LEU A 314 5.04 2.26 12.89
N LYS A 315 5.81 1.93 13.94
CA LYS A 315 5.30 1.82 15.31
C LYS A 315 4.75 3.15 15.83
N ASP A 316 5.44 4.26 15.59
CA ASP A 316 5.00 5.59 16.00
C ASP A 316 3.67 5.97 15.31
N THR A 317 3.57 5.67 14.01
CA THR A 317 2.32 5.82 13.25
C THR A 317 1.21 4.95 13.84
N ALA A 318 1.49 3.68 14.15
CA ALA A 318 0.52 2.76 14.73
C ALA A 318 0.10 3.17 16.15
N ASP A 319 0.99 3.72 16.98
CA ASP A 319 0.66 4.28 18.29
C ASP A 319 -0.31 5.46 18.16
N PHE A 320 -0.11 6.31 17.16
CA PHE A 320 -1.04 7.38 16.87
C PHE A 320 -2.41 6.83 16.45
N LEU A 321 -2.45 5.88 15.53
CA LEU A 321 -3.70 5.23 15.07
C LEU A 321 -4.40 4.47 16.21
N TYR A 322 -3.66 3.91 17.17
CA TYR A 322 -4.22 3.31 18.37
C TYR A 322 -4.90 4.36 19.27
N LYS A 323 -4.26 5.54 19.47
CA LYS A 323 -4.88 6.66 20.21
C LYS A 323 -6.16 7.15 19.52
N GLN A 324 -6.21 7.11 18.20
CA GLN A 324 -7.39 7.42 17.37
C GLN A 324 -8.43 6.29 17.34
N LYS A 325 -8.19 5.18 18.07
CA LYS A 325 -9.07 4.00 18.10
C LYS A 325 -9.24 3.27 16.76
N SER A 326 -8.36 3.51 15.80
CA SER A 326 -8.31 2.78 14.53
C SER A 326 -7.64 1.40 14.66
N ILE A 327 -6.85 1.21 15.72
CA ILE A 327 -6.22 -0.05 16.11
C ILE A 327 -6.80 -0.50 17.45
N VAL A 328 -7.19 -1.78 17.55
CA VAL A 328 -7.90 -2.32 18.72
C VAL A 328 -6.95 -2.57 19.90
N SER A 329 -5.73 -3.06 19.64
CA SER A 329 -4.74 -3.39 20.68
C SER A 329 -3.48 -2.55 20.51
N LYS A 330 -2.83 -2.20 21.64
CA LYS A 330 -1.59 -1.40 21.61
C LYS A 330 -0.52 -2.15 20.81
N PRO A 331 0.01 -1.57 19.72
CA PRO A 331 0.99 -2.23 18.86
C PRO A 331 2.34 -2.38 19.56
N LYS A 332 3.05 -3.49 19.28
CA LYS A 332 4.40 -3.75 19.78
C LYS A 332 5.43 -3.43 18.70
N LEU A 333 6.61 -2.93 19.08
CA LEU A 333 7.70 -2.71 18.13
C LEU A 333 8.09 -3.99 17.40
N SER A 334 8.16 -5.12 18.12
CA SER A 334 8.49 -6.43 17.54
C SER A 334 7.58 -6.87 16.40
N THR A 335 6.31 -6.42 16.37
CA THR A 335 5.39 -6.69 15.26
C THR A 335 5.90 -6.08 13.95
N PHE A 336 6.40 -4.85 14.01
CA PHE A 336 6.95 -4.15 12.84
C PHE A 336 8.37 -4.63 12.49
N GLU A 337 9.19 -4.95 13.50
CA GLU A 337 10.53 -5.55 13.28
C GLU A 337 10.46 -6.88 12.55
N GLN A 338 9.40 -7.67 12.78
CA GLN A 338 9.14 -8.93 12.08
C GLN A 338 8.58 -8.73 10.66
N ALA A 339 7.95 -7.59 10.41
CA ALA A 339 7.41 -7.26 9.10
C ALA A 339 8.45 -6.61 8.17
N VAL A 340 9.39 -5.81 8.70
CA VAL A 340 10.44 -5.13 7.92
C VAL A 340 11.55 -6.12 7.56
N ASN A 341 11.74 -6.41 6.27
CA ASN A 341 12.71 -7.39 5.79
C ASN A 341 13.70 -6.79 4.76
N PRO A 342 14.93 -6.39 5.17
CA PRO A 342 15.96 -5.85 4.28
C PRO A 342 16.65 -6.90 3.39
N SER A 343 16.50 -8.19 3.69
CA SER A 343 17.30 -9.25 3.06
C SER A 343 17.11 -9.33 1.54
N TYR A 344 15.91 -9.00 1.04
CA TYR A 344 15.64 -9.00 -0.39
C TYR A 344 16.35 -7.84 -1.10
N ILE A 345 16.48 -6.68 -0.46
CA ILE A 345 17.25 -5.54 -0.98
C ILE A 345 18.75 -5.92 -1.01
N GLU A 346 19.27 -6.50 0.09
CA GLU A 346 20.66 -6.98 0.16
C GLU A 346 20.97 -8.01 -0.93
N ASN A 347 20.03 -8.92 -1.20
CA ASN A 347 20.19 -9.93 -2.25
C ASN A 347 20.06 -9.36 -3.66
N ALA A 348 19.27 -8.32 -3.84
CA ALA A 348 19.12 -7.64 -5.14
C ALA A 348 20.39 -6.90 -5.57
N LEU A 349 21.25 -6.53 -4.63
CA LEU A 349 22.53 -5.86 -4.86
C LEU A 349 23.72 -6.81 -5.12
N LYS A 350 23.53 -8.11 -4.93
CA LYS A 350 24.54 -9.16 -5.25
C LYS A 350 24.45 -9.54 -6.73
#